data_46a7e72f4a309ebc2db7aaca13672454
#
_entry.id   46a7e72f4a309ebc2db7aaca13672454
#
_cell.length_a   1.000
_cell.length_b   1.000
_cell.length_c   1.000
_cell.angle_alpha   90.00
_cell.angle_beta   90.00
_cell.angle_gamma   90.00
#
_symmetry.space_group_name_H-M   'P 1'
#
loop_
_entity.id
_entity.type
_entity.pdbx_description
1 polymer ?
#
loop_
_entity_poly.entity_id
_entity_poly.type
_entity_poly.pdbx_seq_one_letter_code
_entity_poly.pdbx_strand_id
1 'polypeptide(L)'
;MTTKILFFLFPLLLILLPIFLYKKDRPGIVAIWYRLAFDNNSLKMTANLLALVVIFFHLSYYSVFPNDMGIMLSTLFMFFLLSTKKSVRLLLSIRRNKYSYMALALVTILILFIPHTLPTAYTFAAILECASFFPATGLEDLYHKNFDEEDLDRKFVNAYFS
;
A
#
# COMPACT_ATOMS: atom_id res chain seq x y z
N MET A 1 -13.13 -1.11 25.26
CA MET A 1 -13.89 -0.48 24.17
C MET A 1 -12.98 0.22 23.17
N THR A 2 -12.01 1.00 23.62
CA THR A 2 -11.00 1.74 22.81
C THR A 2 -10.19 0.85 21.86
N THR A 3 -9.74 -0.33 22.30
CA THR A 3 -8.93 -1.26 21.48
C THR A 3 -9.70 -1.76 20.24
N LYS A 4 -11.01 -2.07 20.39
CA LYS A 4 -11.84 -2.51 19.26
C LYS A 4 -12.04 -1.40 18.23
N ILE A 5 -12.19 -0.16 18.67
CA ILE A 5 -12.32 1.01 17.79
C ILE A 5 -11.00 1.23 17.03
N LEU A 6 -9.85 1.09 17.71
CA LEU A 6 -8.55 1.24 17.08
C LEU A 6 -8.33 0.18 15.98
N PHE A 7 -8.71 -1.08 16.24
CA PHE A 7 -8.63 -2.14 15.23
C PHE A 7 -9.52 -1.89 14.02
N PHE A 8 -10.69 -1.27 14.20
CA PHE A 8 -11.58 -0.92 13.10
C PHE A 8 -11.07 0.27 12.28
N LEU A 9 -10.49 1.27 12.94
CA LEU A 9 -10.01 2.49 12.27
C LEU A 9 -8.69 2.29 11.52
N PHE A 10 -7.84 1.35 11.94
CA PHE A 10 -6.51 1.18 11.34
C PHE A 10 -6.54 0.83 9.85
N PRO A 11 -7.39 -0.08 9.32
CA PRO A 11 -7.50 -0.32 7.88
C PRO A 11 -7.91 0.93 7.10
N LEU A 12 -8.80 1.75 7.67
CA LEU A 12 -9.19 3.02 7.05
C LEU A 12 -8.01 3.99 6.98
N LEU A 13 -7.19 4.06 8.03
CA LEU A 13 -5.97 4.89 8.03
C LEU A 13 -4.98 4.42 6.95
N LEU A 14 -4.80 3.11 6.77
CA LEU A 14 -3.95 2.56 5.72
C LEU A 14 -4.44 2.94 4.31
N ILE A 15 -5.75 2.87 4.06
CA ILE A 15 -6.33 3.27 2.76
C ILE A 15 -6.20 4.79 2.53
N LEU A 16 -6.30 5.58 3.58
CA LEU A 16 -6.25 7.04 3.49
C LEU A 16 -4.83 7.60 3.37
N LEU A 17 -3.81 6.88 3.88
CA LEU A 17 -2.43 7.37 3.89
C LEU A 17 -1.91 7.76 2.50
N PRO A 18 -2.07 6.97 1.44
CA PRO A 18 -1.67 7.37 0.08
C PRO A 18 -2.40 8.62 -0.41
N ILE A 19 -3.67 8.79 -0.02
CA ILE A 19 -4.46 9.96 -0.40
C ILE A 19 -3.89 11.23 0.25
N PHE A 20 -3.49 11.15 1.51
CA PHE A 20 -2.85 12.28 2.20
C PHE A 20 -1.48 12.65 1.62
N LEU A 21 -0.74 11.66 1.12
CA LEU A 21 0.56 11.85 0.49
C LEU A 21 0.44 12.19 -1.01
N TYR A 22 -0.75 12.04 -1.58
CA TYR A 22 -1.00 12.25 -3.00
C TYR A 22 -0.76 13.71 -3.40
N LYS A 23 -0.05 13.90 -4.52
CA LYS A 23 0.22 15.21 -5.14
C LYS A 23 0.80 16.27 -4.20
N LYS A 24 1.54 15.86 -3.16
CA LYS A 24 2.27 16.82 -2.32
C LYS A 24 3.67 17.05 -2.89
N ASP A 25 3.91 18.28 -3.33
CA ASP A 25 5.16 18.77 -3.91
C ASP A 25 6.15 19.35 -2.87
N ARG A 26 5.94 19.02 -1.59
CA ARG A 26 6.90 19.41 -0.54
C ARG A 26 8.23 18.69 -0.72
N PRO A 27 9.39 19.37 -0.59
CA PRO A 27 10.71 18.81 -0.90
C PRO A 27 11.00 17.46 -0.23
N GLY A 28 10.62 17.30 1.03
CA GLY A 28 10.82 16.04 1.77
C GLY A 28 9.97 14.89 1.23
N ILE A 29 8.76 15.15 0.75
CA ILE A 29 7.85 14.14 0.19
C ILE A 29 8.29 13.79 -1.22
N VAL A 30 8.68 14.77 -2.01
CA VAL A 30 9.23 14.57 -3.36
C VAL A 30 10.49 13.70 -3.30
N ALA A 31 11.39 13.95 -2.34
CA ALA A 31 12.58 13.12 -2.14
C ALA A 31 12.24 11.64 -1.83
N ILE A 32 11.18 11.38 -1.07
CA ILE A 32 10.70 10.02 -0.82
C ILE A 32 10.22 9.36 -2.12
N TRP A 33 9.42 10.07 -2.92
CA TRP A 33 8.92 9.56 -4.21
C TRP A 33 10.04 9.30 -5.20
N TYR A 34 11.05 10.19 -5.30
CA TYR A 34 12.25 9.97 -6.11
C TYR A 34 12.97 8.70 -5.69
N ARG A 35 13.18 8.52 -4.40
CA ARG A 35 13.86 7.33 -3.88
C ARG A 35 13.09 6.05 -4.18
N LEU A 36 11.78 6.05 -4.01
CA LEU A 36 10.93 4.90 -4.31
C LEU A 36 10.86 4.59 -5.81
N ALA A 37 10.94 5.61 -6.68
CA ALA A 37 10.88 5.44 -8.12
C ALA A 37 12.16 4.83 -8.71
N PHE A 38 13.33 5.24 -8.21
CA PHE A 38 14.61 4.90 -8.82
C PHE A 38 15.42 3.85 -8.05
N ASP A 39 15.08 3.58 -6.78
CA ASP A 39 15.73 2.56 -5.99
C ASP A 39 14.78 1.39 -5.66
N ASN A 40 14.94 0.32 -6.43
CA ASN A 40 14.21 -0.92 -6.21
C ASN A 40 14.39 -1.53 -4.80
N ASN A 41 15.53 -1.27 -4.15
CA ASN A 41 15.76 -1.78 -2.80
C ASN A 41 14.95 -1.00 -1.78
N SER A 42 14.89 0.32 -1.89
CA SER A 42 14.04 1.18 -1.06
C SER A 42 12.56 0.82 -1.21
N LEU A 43 12.10 0.56 -2.43
CA LEU A 43 10.72 0.15 -2.70
C LEU A 43 10.39 -1.20 -2.02
N LYS A 44 11.26 -2.21 -2.17
CA LYS A 44 11.11 -3.51 -1.51
C LYS A 44 11.17 -3.38 0.01
N MET A 45 12.07 -2.56 0.54
CA MET A 45 12.20 -2.33 1.97
C MET A 45 10.93 -1.71 2.55
N THR A 46 10.35 -0.72 1.86
CA THR A 46 9.09 -0.08 2.27
C THR A 46 7.94 -1.09 2.28
N ALA A 47 7.80 -1.90 1.22
CA ALA A 47 6.78 -2.94 1.15
C ALA A 47 6.97 -4.00 2.26
N ASN A 48 8.20 -4.43 2.52
CA ASN A 48 8.50 -5.37 3.59
C ASN A 48 8.19 -4.79 4.98
N LEU A 49 8.54 -3.52 5.21
CA LEU A 49 8.26 -2.84 6.48
C LEU A 49 6.74 -2.76 6.72
N LEU A 50 5.96 -2.41 5.71
CA LEU A 50 4.52 -2.38 5.81
C LEU A 50 3.93 -3.77 6.06
N ALA A 51 4.42 -4.80 5.38
CA ALA A 51 4.03 -6.17 5.62
C ALA A 51 4.33 -6.63 7.06
N LEU A 52 5.48 -6.26 7.61
CA LEU A 52 5.82 -6.53 9.01
C LEU A 52 4.85 -5.85 9.98
N VAL A 53 4.50 -4.59 9.74
CA VAL A 53 3.50 -3.87 10.56
C VAL A 53 2.17 -4.61 10.56
N VAL A 54 1.72 -5.13 9.41
CA VAL A 54 0.48 -5.89 9.30
C VAL A 54 0.58 -7.24 10.02
N ILE A 55 1.72 -7.92 9.96
CA ILE A 55 1.96 -9.17 10.71
C ILE A 55 1.88 -8.92 12.21
N PHE A 56 2.51 -7.86 12.71
CA PHE A 56 2.39 -7.47 14.13
C PHE A 56 0.95 -7.15 14.52
N PHE A 57 0.20 -6.51 13.64
CA PHE A 57 -1.23 -6.29 13.87
C PHE A 57 -1.99 -7.62 13.96
N HIS A 58 -1.74 -8.57 13.06
CA HIS A 58 -2.37 -9.88 13.10
C HIS A 58 -2.08 -10.62 14.40
N LEU A 59 -0.83 -10.60 14.86
CA LEU A 59 -0.44 -11.19 16.14
C LEU A 59 -1.18 -10.53 17.33
N SER A 60 -1.24 -9.20 17.34
CA SER A 60 -1.95 -8.45 18.36
C SER A 60 -3.46 -8.71 18.31
N TYR A 61 -4.05 -8.81 17.12
CA TYR A 61 -5.44 -9.14 16.94
C TYR A 61 -5.74 -10.55 17.44
N TYR A 62 -4.90 -11.53 17.11
CA TYR A 62 -5.05 -12.91 17.55
C TYR A 62 -5.04 -13.03 19.08
N SER A 63 -4.22 -12.24 19.79
CA SER A 63 -4.20 -12.25 21.26
C SER A 63 -5.53 -11.80 21.88
N VAL A 64 -6.30 -10.97 21.16
CA VAL A 64 -7.60 -10.46 21.62
C VAL A 64 -8.78 -11.32 21.13
N PHE A 65 -8.65 -11.91 19.96
CA PHE A 65 -9.70 -12.69 19.28
C PHE A 65 -9.18 -14.05 18.78
N PRO A 66 -8.80 -15.00 19.66
CA PRO A 66 -8.14 -16.24 19.26
C PRO A 66 -9.02 -17.19 18.44
N ASN A 67 -10.35 -17.03 18.47
CA ASN A 67 -11.29 -17.86 17.75
C ASN A 67 -11.53 -17.41 16.30
N ASP A 68 -10.87 -16.36 15.87
CA ASP A 68 -11.05 -15.78 14.54
C ASP A 68 -10.08 -16.40 13.54
N MET A 69 -10.51 -17.51 12.90
CA MET A 69 -9.64 -18.31 12.02
C MET A 69 -9.18 -17.58 10.75
N GLY A 70 -9.83 -16.50 10.35
CA GLY A 70 -9.42 -15.67 9.20
C GLY A 70 -8.01 -15.08 9.32
N ILE A 71 -7.49 -14.99 10.54
CA ILE A 71 -6.17 -14.44 10.84
C ILE A 71 -5.05 -15.29 10.23
N MET A 72 -5.11 -16.61 10.34
CA MET A 72 -4.04 -17.48 9.86
C MET A 72 -3.84 -17.36 8.35
N LEU A 73 -4.93 -17.36 7.58
CA LEU A 73 -4.87 -17.25 6.12
C LEU A 73 -4.31 -15.87 5.71
N SER A 74 -4.78 -14.81 6.35
CA SER A 74 -4.32 -13.45 6.09
C SER A 74 -2.84 -13.27 6.41
N THR A 75 -2.37 -13.84 7.51
CA THR A 75 -0.95 -13.80 7.91
C THR A 75 -0.07 -14.54 6.92
N LEU A 76 -0.47 -15.74 6.47
CA LEU A 76 0.25 -16.49 5.44
C LEU A 76 0.36 -15.69 4.13
N PHE A 77 -0.70 -15.01 3.75
CA PHE A 77 -0.70 -14.16 2.56
C PHE A 77 0.27 -12.99 2.69
N MET A 78 0.37 -12.39 3.87
CA MET A 78 1.36 -11.32 4.15
C MET A 78 2.80 -11.82 4.09
N PHE A 79 3.08 -13.03 4.60
CA PHE A 79 4.41 -13.64 4.43
C PHE A 79 4.77 -13.88 2.96
N PHE A 80 3.80 -14.25 2.13
CA PHE A 80 4.01 -14.38 0.69
C PHE A 80 4.40 -13.04 0.04
N LEU A 81 3.87 -11.92 0.53
CA LEU A 81 4.22 -10.59 0.03
C LEU A 81 5.66 -10.18 0.37
N LEU A 82 6.21 -10.72 1.47
CA LEU A 82 7.49 -10.27 2.05
C LEU A 82 8.73 -10.51 1.19
N SER A 83 8.79 -11.26 0.13
CA SER A 83 10.10 -11.44 -0.52
C SER A 83 10.15 -12.10 -1.88
N THR A 84 9.09 -12.11 -2.63
CA THR A 84 9.12 -12.80 -3.91
C THR A 84 9.09 -11.81 -5.08
N LYS A 85 9.85 -12.16 -6.17
CA LYS A 85 9.72 -11.48 -7.46
C LYS A 85 8.27 -11.49 -7.97
N LYS A 86 7.44 -12.44 -7.49
CA LYS A 86 6.01 -12.56 -7.81
C LYS A 86 5.20 -11.47 -7.10
N SER A 87 5.53 -11.13 -5.84
CA SER A 87 4.83 -10.06 -5.10
C SER A 87 5.04 -8.70 -5.75
N VAL A 88 6.25 -8.38 -6.17
CA VAL A 88 6.54 -7.13 -6.91
C VAL A 88 5.74 -7.05 -8.20
N ARG A 89 5.67 -8.14 -8.98
CA ARG A 89 4.86 -8.18 -10.20
C ARG A 89 3.36 -8.01 -9.92
N LEU A 90 2.86 -8.63 -8.84
CA LEU A 90 1.46 -8.48 -8.42
C LEU A 90 1.16 -7.02 -8.06
N LEU A 91 1.98 -6.39 -7.22
CA LEU A 91 1.79 -5.01 -6.80
C LEU A 91 1.85 -4.03 -7.99
N LEU A 92 2.79 -4.22 -8.91
CA LEU A 92 2.85 -3.46 -10.16
C LEU A 92 1.60 -3.67 -11.02
N SER A 93 1.11 -4.91 -11.13
CA SER A 93 -0.11 -5.21 -11.90
C SER A 93 -1.34 -4.50 -11.31
N ILE A 94 -1.48 -4.51 -9.98
CA ILE A 94 -2.55 -3.79 -9.29
C ILE A 94 -2.43 -2.28 -9.54
N ARG A 95 -1.21 -1.74 -9.44
CA ARG A 95 -0.95 -0.31 -9.63
C ARG A 95 -1.23 0.16 -11.06
N ARG A 96 -0.80 -0.60 -12.06
CA ARG A 96 -0.96 -0.27 -13.48
C ARG A 96 -2.39 -0.41 -13.99
N ASN A 97 -3.21 -1.23 -13.35
CA ASN A 97 -4.59 -1.45 -13.75
C ASN A 97 -5.55 -0.75 -12.78
N LYS A 98 -6.03 0.42 -13.17
CA LYS A 98 -6.99 1.23 -12.40
C LYS A 98 -8.23 0.43 -11.98
N TYR A 99 -8.74 -0.42 -12.85
CA TYR A 99 -9.93 -1.24 -12.53
C TYR A 99 -9.63 -2.27 -11.47
N SER A 100 -8.46 -2.93 -11.51
CA SER A 100 -8.05 -3.88 -10.49
C SER A 100 -7.84 -3.19 -9.14
N TYR A 101 -7.26 -1.99 -9.13
CA TYR A 101 -7.08 -1.20 -7.92
C TYR A 101 -8.43 -0.81 -7.31
N MET A 102 -9.35 -0.28 -8.11
CA MET A 102 -10.70 0.10 -7.66
C MET A 102 -11.51 -1.11 -7.18
N ALA A 103 -11.45 -2.23 -7.91
CA ALA A 103 -12.14 -3.46 -7.52
C ALA A 103 -11.63 -3.98 -6.17
N LEU A 104 -10.30 -4.00 -5.97
CA LEU A 104 -9.70 -4.44 -4.71
C LEU A 104 -10.07 -3.48 -3.55
N ALA A 105 -10.10 -2.17 -3.79
CA ALA A 105 -10.53 -1.19 -2.80
C ALA A 105 -12.00 -1.41 -2.40
N LEU A 106 -12.88 -1.62 -3.37
CA LEU A 106 -14.29 -1.92 -3.12
C LEU A 106 -14.45 -3.21 -2.31
N VAL A 107 -13.75 -4.29 -2.70
CA VAL A 107 -13.75 -5.56 -1.96
C VAL A 107 -13.26 -5.37 -0.53
N THR A 108 -12.21 -4.58 -0.32
CA THR A 108 -11.69 -4.26 1.02
C THR A 108 -12.77 -3.60 1.90
N ILE A 109 -13.49 -2.62 1.33
CA ILE A 109 -14.58 -1.94 2.04
C ILE A 109 -15.73 -2.90 2.35
N LEU A 110 -16.13 -3.73 1.39
CA LEU A 110 -17.22 -4.70 1.60
C LEU A 110 -16.87 -5.73 2.68
N ILE A 111 -15.64 -6.24 2.70
CA ILE A 111 -15.16 -7.19 3.71
C ILE A 111 -15.20 -6.59 5.12
N LEU A 112 -15.00 -5.27 5.28
CA LEU A 112 -15.07 -4.61 6.60
C LEU A 112 -16.45 -4.78 7.29
N PHE A 113 -17.52 -4.95 6.52
CA PHE A 113 -18.86 -5.14 7.05
C PHE A 113 -19.21 -6.61 7.38
N ILE A 114 -18.32 -7.57 7.03
CA ILE A 114 -18.54 -8.98 7.34
C ILE A 114 -17.93 -9.29 8.71
N PRO A 115 -18.70 -9.89 9.65
CA PRO A 115 -18.15 -10.29 10.95
C PRO A 115 -16.94 -11.24 10.80
N HIS A 116 -15.96 -11.10 11.68
CA HIS A 116 -14.77 -11.96 11.75
C HIS A 116 -13.79 -11.87 10.56
N THR A 117 -13.95 -10.92 9.63
CA THR A 117 -13.08 -10.77 8.46
C THR A 117 -12.18 -9.53 8.52
N LEU A 118 -12.14 -8.84 9.65
CA LEU A 118 -11.32 -7.65 9.82
C LEU A 118 -9.83 -7.83 9.45
N PRO A 119 -9.16 -8.95 9.85
CA PRO A 119 -7.76 -9.17 9.44
C PRO A 119 -7.57 -9.31 7.94
N THR A 120 -8.57 -9.88 7.25
CA THR A 120 -8.55 -10.01 5.78
C THR A 120 -8.70 -8.65 5.10
N ALA A 121 -9.63 -7.82 5.57
CA ALA A 121 -9.79 -6.45 5.09
C ALA A 121 -8.50 -5.63 5.28
N TYR A 122 -7.87 -5.79 6.43
CA TYR A 122 -6.60 -5.16 6.76
C TYR A 122 -5.47 -5.58 5.82
N THR A 123 -5.40 -6.87 5.51
CA THR A 123 -4.44 -7.41 4.54
C THR A 123 -4.63 -6.80 3.15
N PHE A 124 -5.85 -6.71 2.66
CA PHE A 124 -6.13 -6.10 1.37
C PHE A 124 -5.86 -4.59 1.37
N ALA A 125 -6.15 -3.88 2.46
CA ALA A 125 -5.79 -2.48 2.60
C ALA A 125 -4.26 -2.28 2.52
N ALA A 126 -3.49 -3.12 3.21
CA ALA A 126 -2.03 -3.08 3.16
C ALA A 126 -1.47 -3.40 1.76
N ILE A 127 -2.09 -4.32 1.02
CA ILE A 127 -1.73 -4.61 -0.37
C ILE A 127 -1.97 -3.38 -1.26
N LEU A 128 -3.12 -2.72 -1.10
CA LEU A 128 -3.43 -1.49 -1.83
C LEU A 128 -2.44 -0.38 -1.53
N GLU A 129 -2.11 -0.21 -0.26
CA GLU A 129 -1.11 0.76 0.16
C GLU A 129 0.27 0.43 -0.40
N CYS A 130 0.74 -0.81 -0.28
CA CYS A 130 1.97 -1.25 -0.93
C CYS A 130 1.97 -0.96 -2.43
N ALA A 131 0.87 -1.28 -3.13
CA ALA A 131 0.75 -1.04 -4.56
C ALA A 131 0.81 0.47 -4.89
N SER A 132 0.26 1.34 -4.04
CA SER A 132 0.25 2.79 -4.26
C SER A 132 1.64 3.42 -4.20
N PHE A 133 2.59 2.79 -3.49
CA PHE A 133 3.99 3.23 -3.45
C PHE A 133 4.78 2.83 -4.71
N PHE A 134 4.25 1.97 -5.57
CA PHE A 134 4.90 1.62 -6.83
C PHE A 134 4.66 2.71 -7.89
N PRO A 135 5.67 3.02 -8.72
CA PRO A 135 5.54 4.06 -9.75
C PRO A 135 4.51 3.67 -10.81
N ALA A 136 3.77 4.68 -11.28
CA ALA A 136 2.85 4.52 -12.42
C ALA A 136 3.62 4.53 -13.75
N THR A 137 2.95 4.11 -14.83
CA THR A 137 3.55 4.02 -16.17
C THR A 137 4.01 5.36 -16.72
N GLY A 138 3.32 6.45 -16.38
CA GLY A 138 3.69 7.80 -16.84
C GLY A 138 5.05 8.31 -16.36
N LEU A 139 5.63 7.68 -15.35
CA LEU A 139 6.96 8.05 -14.86
C LEU A 139 8.09 7.66 -15.82
N GLU A 140 7.94 6.55 -16.55
CA GLU A 140 8.90 6.10 -17.56
C GLU A 140 8.97 7.11 -18.72
N ASP A 141 7.84 7.66 -19.13
CA ASP A 141 7.75 8.68 -20.19
C ASP A 141 8.39 10.01 -19.76
N LEU A 142 8.33 10.32 -18.47
CA LEU A 142 8.87 11.56 -17.93
C LEU A 142 10.40 11.51 -17.86
N TYR A 143 10.98 10.34 -17.58
CA TYR A 143 12.42 10.16 -17.53
C TYR A 143 13.12 10.39 -18.87
N HIS A 144 12.41 10.15 -19.99
CA HIS A 144 12.93 10.36 -21.33
C HIS A 144 12.74 11.78 -21.87
N LYS A 145 12.05 12.66 -21.14
CA LYS A 145 11.83 14.06 -21.53
C LYS A 145 12.76 14.96 -20.72
N ASN A 146 13.65 15.70 -21.41
CA ASN A 146 14.43 16.76 -20.78
C ASN A 146 13.49 17.91 -20.38
N PHE A 147 13.37 18.17 -19.08
CA PHE A 147 12.57 19.28 -18.55
C PHE A 147 13.47 20.31 -17.87
N ASP A 148 13.04 21.56 -17.89
CA ASP A 148 13.60 22.64 -17.08
C ASP A 148 13.40 22.31 -15.59
N GLU A 149 14.44 22.57 -14.76
CA GLU A 149 14.49 22.11 -13.36
C GLU A 149 13.35 22.67 -12.49
N GLU A 150 12.84 23.85 -12.78
CA GLU A 150 11.89 24.56 -11.93
C GLU A 150 10.49 23.88 -11.84
N ASP A 151 10.11 23.09 -12.85
CA ASP A 151 8.81 22.42 -12.92
C ASP A 151 8.92 20.89 -12.74
N LEU A 152 10.14 20.38 -12.53
CA LEU A 152 10.45 18.97 -12.53
C LEU A 152 9.74 18.24 -11.38
N ASP A 153 9.80 18.81 -10.17
CA ASP A 153 9.23 18.20 -8.96
C ASP A 153 7.72 18.02 -9.07
N ARG A 154 7.03 19.03 -9.57
CA ARG A 154 5.58 18.99 -9.76
C ARG A 154 5.17 18.03 -10.86
N LYS A 155 5.89 18.00 -11.97
CA LYS A 155 5.67 17.04 -13.07
C LYS A 155 5.97 15.63 -12.65
N PHE A 156 7.04 15.43 -11.85
CA PHE A 156 7.40 14.15 -11.30
C PHE A 156 6.30 13.59 -10.38
N VAL A 157 5.82 14.37 -9.41
CA VAL A 157 4.76 13.94 -8.49
C VAL A 157 3.48 13.62 -9.25
N ASN A 158 3.12 14.44 -10.25
CA ASN A 158 1.95 14.18 -11.08
C ASN A 158 2.09 12.87 -11.89
N ALA A 159 3.26 12.62 -12.49
CA ALA A 159 3.51 11.41 -13.26
C ALA A 159 3.62 10.16 -12.37
N TYR A 160 4.05 10.30 -11.11
CA TYR A 160 4.10 9.19 -10.17
C TYR A 160 2.71 8.61 -9.91
N PHE A 161 1.70 9.46 -9.91
CA PHE A 161 0.32 9.10 -9.58
C PHE A 161 -0.63 9.00 -10.79
N SER A 162 -0.15 9.27 -11.98
CA SER A 162 -0.92 9.10 -13.22
C SER A 162 -0.91 7.68 -13.72
#